data_ac10ebd332859b5b6070cd6bce8b2a60
#
_entry.id   ac10ebd332859b5b6070cd6bce8b2a60
#
_cell.length_a   1.000
_cell.length_b   1.000
_cell.length_c   1.000
_cell.angle_alpha   90.00
_cell.angle_beta   90.00
_cell.angle_gamma   90.00
#
_symmetry.space_group_name_H-M   'P 1'
#
loop_
_entity.id
_entity.type
_entity.pdbx_description
1 polymer ?
#
loop_
_entity_poly.entity_id
_entity_poly.type
_entity_poly.pdbx_seq_one_letter_code
_entity_poly.pdbx_strand_id
1 'polypeptide(L)'
;VKLPRRGFLKYLSLSGLGALIAACLPQNAPAGGGTTNTSSPGVGGGVASGQTFTWKIQSGWAGNDIFQEMFLDWKGIVEEMSGGRIKIDALSVNAVTNINGAIDAVHSGTLDGAHHVPAYYYGKDHAVSLMGTGPMMGMSGQMWLAWYYYGGGQALFEKLVQQKLKLNVVSLFHMPMQNQPLGWFRNEITGPGDFTGMKFRTVGLATGIYGGMGASVISVAGAEVASNLDRGVIDAAEFNNTTSDTAYGLPDVRKVLMTRSYHQPSEILEISLNKAKFDSMPADLRAIMKYSAWAESANGEWKQMFKNSDDYAKLLAKGIKIVKTPQSVLDAQLRAWDTVIANESKDNPDFVAILNSQKAWAQRIFPWSDAVNIPTPDPVSYKAMFK
;
A
#
# COMPACT_ATOMS: atom_id res chain seq x y z
N VAL A 1 4.12 -42.56 -22.62
CA VAL A 1 3.04 -43.49 -22.26
C VAL A 1 1.74 -42.71 -22.39
N LYS A 2 0.94 -43.01 -23.44
CA LYS A 2 -0.36 -42.41 -23.72
C LYS A 2 -1.40 -43.08 -22.80
N LEU A 3 -2.04 -42.33 -21.91
CA LEU A 3 -3.22 -42.77 -21.16
C LEU A 3 -4.49 -42.32 -21.92
N PRO A 4 -5.48 -43.21 -22.11
CA PRO A 4 -6.65 -42.92 -22.91
C PRO A 4 -7.70 -42.10 -22.13
N ARG A 5 -8.22 -41.07 -22.79
CA ARG A 5 -9.33 -40.21 -22.36
C ARG A 5 -10.69 -40.89 -22.41
N ARG A 6 -10.92 -41.97 -21.69
CA ARG A 6 -12.27 -42.59 -21.57
C ARG A 6 -12.37 -43.38 -20.26
N GLY A 7 -12.68 -42.72 -19.16
CA GLY A 7 -12.85 -43.39 -17.87
C GLY A 7 -13.47 -42.59 -16.75
N PHE A 8 -13.93 -41.36 -16.99
CA PHE A 8 -14.38 -40.49 -15.88
C PHE A 8 -15.89 -40.25 -15.81
N LEU A 9 -16.68 -41.06 -16.52
CA LEU A 9 -18.15 -40.91 -16.58
C LEU A 9 -18.90 -42.22 -16.28
N LYS A 10 -18.52 -42.94 -15.20
CA LYS A 10 -19.25 -44.13 -14.75
C LYS A 10 -19.20 -44.33 -13.24
N TYR A 11 -19.44 -43.33 -12.42
CA TYR A 11 -19.81 -43.50 -11.00
C TYR A 11 -20.63 -42.27 -10.53
N LEU A 12 -21.80 -42.09 -11.11
CA LEU A 12 -22.83 -41.21 -10.60
C LEU A 12 -24.19 -41.84 -10.89
N SER A 13 -24.48 -42.94 -10.24
CA SER A 13 -25.88 -43.44 -10.06
C SER A 13 -25.91 -44.42 -8.90
N LEU A 14 -26.82 -44.24 -8.01
CA LEU A 14 -27.24 -44.95 -6.80
C LEU A 14 -26.63 -44.49 -5.48
N SER A 15 -27.30 -43.54 -4.92
CA SER A 15 -27.83 -43.64 -3.53
C SER A 15 -28.78 -42.46 -3.30
N GLY A 16 -30.05 -42.74 -3.56
CA GLY A 16 -31.16 -41.94 -3.11
C GLY A 16 -31.35 -42.14 -1.63
N LEU A 17 -31.52 -41.04 -0.91
CA LEU A 17 -32.26 -41.01 0.36
C LEU A 17 -32.86 -39.60 0.48
N GLY A 18 -34.16 -39.57 0.31
CA GLY A 18 -34.96 -38.38 0.55
C GLY A 18 -34.98 -38.02 2.01
N ALA A 19 -34.74 -36.78 2.30
CA ALA A 19 -35.06 -36.19 3.60
C ALA A 19 -36.31 -35.33 3.42
N LEU A 20 -37.37 -35.81 4.04
CA LEU A 20 -38.68 -35.18 4.18
C LEU A 20 -38.52 -33.80 4.88
N ILE A 21 -38.90 -32.75 4.16
CA ILE A 21 -39.25 -31.49 4.80
C ILE A 21 -40.74 -31.54 5.06
N ALA A 22 -41.14 -31.85 6.28
CA ALA A 22 -42.52 -31.75 6.74
C ALA A 22 -42.88 -30.27 6.91
N ALA A 23 -43.68 -29.76 5.97
CA ALA A 23 -44.36 -28.48 6.14
C ALA A 23 -45.51 -28.68 7.12
N CYS A 24 -45.45 -28.10 8.30
CA CYS A 24 -46.59 -27.96 9.20
C CYS A 24 -47.51 -26.87 8.66
N LEU A 25 -48.60 -27.26 8.05
CA LEU A 25 -49.79 -26.41 7.85
C LEU A 25 -50.72 -26.56 9.07
N PRO A 26 -51.18 -25.49 9.71
CA PRO A 26 -52.23 -25.58 10.71
C PRO A 26 -53.57 -25.67 10.03
N GLN A 27 -54.38 -26.69 10.45
CA GLN A 27 -55.77 -26.89 10.09
C GLN A 27 -56.67 -25.84 10.75
N ASN A 28 -57.75 -25.52 10.02
CA ASN A 28 -58.80 -24.57 10.35
C ASN A 28 -59.45 -24.74 11.73
N ALA A 29 -59.75 -23.64 12.37
CA ALA A 29 -60.82 -23.48 13.35
C ALA A 29 -61.53 -22.12 13.14
N PRO A 30 -62.80 -21.95 13.54
CA PRO A 30 -63.75 -21.12 12.82
C PRO A 30 -63.76 -19.63 13.23
N ALA A 31 -64.44 -18.85 12.38
CA ALA A 31 -64.57 -17.41 12.41
C ALA A 31 -65.09 -16.83 13.75
N GLY A 32 -64.31 -15.87 14.25
CA GLY A 32 -64.75 -14.89 15.22
C GLY A 32 -64.09 -13.55 14.90
N GLY A 33 -64.90 -12.53 14.58
CA GLY A 33 -64.43 -11.24 14.10
C GLY A 33 -63.63 -10.47 15.15
N GLY A 34 -62.52 -9.92 14.71
CA GLY A 34 -61.69 -8.98 15.45
C GLY A 34 -60.61 -8.44 14.54
N THR A 35 -60.80 -7.24 14.03
CA THR A 35 -59.80 -6.52 13.24
C THR A 35 -58.58 -6.20 14.12
N THR A 36 -57.53 -6.99 14.03
CA THR A 36 -56.20 -6.62 14.49
C THR A 36 -55.30 -6.44 13.28
N ASN A 37 -54.88 -5.20 13.04
CA ASN A 37 -53.81 -4.85 12.11
C ASN A 37 -52.52 -5.51 12.57
N THR A 38 -52.20 -6.68 11.99
CA THR A 38 -50.87 -7.27 12.07
C THR A 38 -50.03 -6.65 10.95
N SER A 39 -49.36 -5.54 11.28
CA SER A 39 -48.22 -5.05 10.51
C SER A 39 -47.13 -6.15 10.55
N SER A 40 -46.91 -6.80 9.44
CA SER A 40 -45.69 -7.63 9.20
C SER A 40 -44.47 -6.78 9.56
N PRO A 41 -43.48 -7.31 10.29
CA PRO A 41 -42.23 -6.62 10.44
C PRO A 41 -41.57 -6.55 9.05
N GLY A 42 -41.71 -5.41 8.40
CA GLY A 42 -40.89 -5.09 7.25
C GLY A 42 -39.43 -5.15 7.71
N VAL A 43 -38.64 -6.00 7.04
CA VAL A 43 -37.17 -5.93 7.12
C VAL A 43 -36.74 -4.64 6.42
N GLY A 44 -37.14 -3.53 6.98
CA GLY A 44 -36.57 -2.22 6.75
C GLY A 44 -35.40 -2.11 7.71
N GLY A 45 -34.19 -2.46 7.29
CA GLY A 45 -33.00 -2.06 7.98
C GLY A 45 -32.90 -0.54 8.00
N GLY A 46 -33.67 0.11 8.86
CA GLY A 46 -33.51 1.51 9.18
C GLY A 46 -32.10 1.68 9.75
N VAL A 47 -31.21 2.32 8.99
CA VAL A 47 -29.96 2.84 9.51
C VAL A 47 -30.31 3.64 10.74
N ALA A 48 -29.94 3.16 11.92
CA ALA A 48 -30.14 3.90 13.16
C ALA A 48 -29.54 5.29 12.93
N SER A 49 -30.37 6.35 13.11
CA SER A 49 -29.93 7.74 13.06
C SER A 49 -28.97 7.97 14.22
N GLY A 50 -27.70 7.59 14.05
CA GLY A 50 -26.64 7.70 15.03
C GLY A 50 -25.85 8.98 14.84
N GLN A 51 -25.08 9.34 15.85
CA GLN A 51 -24.13 10.44 15.81
C GLN A 51 -23.23 10.36 14.57
N THR A 52 -23.08 11.49 13.86
CA THR A 52 -22.17 11.62 12.72
C THR A 52 -20.81 12.09 13.20
N PHE A 53 -19.74 11.48 12.65
CA PHE A 53 -18.36 11.83 12.91
C PHE A 53 -17.73 12.39 11.63
N THR A 54 -17.35 13.65 11.65
CA THR A 54 -16.64 14.29 10.54
C THR A 54 -15.14 14.24 10.78
N TRP A 55 -14.38 13.81 9.77
CA TRP A 55 -12.94 13.66 9.80
C TRP A 55 -12.29 14.57 8.76
N LYS A 56 -11.46 15.50 9.21
CA LYS A 56 -10.65 16.36 8.37
C LYS A 56 -9.31 15.68 8.09
N ILE A 57 -9.16 15.09 6.89
CA ILE A 57 -8.01 14.28 6.50
C ILE A 57 -7.29 14.91 5.32
N GLN A 58 -6.02 15.28 5.49
CA GLN A 58 -5.21 15.81 4.41
C GLN A 58 -4.46 14.69 3.70
N SER A 59 -4.56 14.67 2.37
CA SER A 59 -3.75 13.81 1.52
C SER A 59 -2.37 14.43 1.23
N GLY A 60 -1.37 13.56 1.08
CA GLY A 60 -0.02 13.94 0.65
C GLY A 60 0.18 13.98 -0.87
N TRP A 61 -0.88 13.72 -1.65
CA TRP A 61 -0.79 13.46 -3.08
C TRP A 61 -1.50 14.53 -3.90
N ALA A 62 -0.98 14.81 -5.10
CA ALA A 62 -1.62 15.72 -6.05
C ALA A 62 -2.96 15.15 -6.55
N GLY A 63 -3.88 16.04 -6.95
CA GLY A 63 -5.24 15.64 -7.32
C GLY A 63 -5.36 14.65 -8.49
N ASN A 64 -4.33 14.58 -9.34
CA ASN A 64 -4.24 13.66 -10.47
C ASN A 64 -3.36 12.42 -10.21
N ASP A 65 -2.87 12.23 -8.98
CA ASP A 65 -2.10 11.07 -8.58
C ASP A 65 -3.02 9.87 -8.31
N ILE A 66 -2.59 8.67 -8.70
CA ILE A 66 -3.32 7.43 -8.40
C ILE A 66 -3.53 7.22 -6.90
N PHE A 67 -2.59 7.66 -6.05
CA PHE A 67 -2.73 7.55 -4.60
C PHE A 67 -3.80 8.49 -4.05
N GLN A 68 -4.00 9.65 -4.69
CA GLN A 68 -5.14 10.51 -4.37
C GLN A 68 -6.46 9.84 -4.72
N GLU A 69 -6.53 9.20 -5.89
CA GLU A 69 -7.72 8.43 -6.27
C GLU A 69 -8.03 7.32 -5.27
N MET A 70 -7.01 6.54 -4.88
CA MET A 70 -7.15 5.45 -3.92
C MET A 70 -7.57 5.96 -2.53
N PHE A 71 -7.08 7.12 -2.10
CA PHE A 71 -7.55 7.77 -0.87
C PHE A 71 -9.03 8.15 -0.96
N LEU A 72 -9.48 8.66 -2.11
CA LEU A 72 -10.88 9.00 -2.34
C LEU A 72 -11.78 7.75 -2.45
N ASP A 73 -11.26 6.64 -2.98
CA ASP A 73 -11.96 5.35 -2.96
C ASP A 73 -12.16 4.87 -1.51
N TRP A 74 -11.09 4.90 -0.69
CA TRP A 74 -11.22 4.56 0.73
C TRP A 74 -12.25 5.44 1.44
N LYS A 75 -12.23 6.76 1.19
CA LYS A 75 -13.27 7.68 1.69
C LYS A 75 -14.66 7.21 1.31
N GLY A 76 -14.87 6.88 0.03
CA GLY A 76 -16.15 6.39 -0.47
C GLY A 76 -16.62 5.12 0.24
N ILE A 77 -15.73 4.14 0.38
CA ILE A 77 -15.99 2.87 1.09
C ILE A 77 -16.39 3.13 2.55
N VAL A 78 -15.65 4.00 3.27
CA VAL A 78 -15.95 4.35 4.66
C VAL A 78 -17.33 5.01 4.79
N GLU A 79 -17.63 5.99 3.94
CA GLU A 79 -18.89 6.71 3.97
C GLU A 79 -20.08 5.80 3.65
N GLU A 80 -19.93 4.91 2.66
CA GLU A 80 -20.92 3.91 2.27
C GLU A 80 -21.16 2.89 3.38
N MET A 81 -20.10 2.21 3.86
CA MET A 81 -20.19 1.19 4.91
C MET A 81 -20.76 1.72 6.21
N SER A 82 -20.48 2.99 6.54
CA SER A 82 -21.00 3.63 7.75
C SER A 82 -22.46 4.12 7.61
N GLY A 83 -23.06 3.99 6.42
CA GLY A 83 -24.37 4.59 6.13
C GLY A 83 -24.35 6.12 6.31
N GLY A 84 -23.21 6.76 6.04
CA GLY A 84 -23.01 8.20 6.19
C GLY A 84 -22.80 8.68 7.62
N ARG A 85 -22.64 7.78 8.60
CA ARG A 85 -22.30 8.15 9.99
C ARG A 85 -20.85 8.62 10.14
N ILE A 86 -19.96 8.23 9.23
CA ILE A 86 -18.63 8.83 9.07
C ILE A 86 -18.66 9.70 7.82
N LYS A 87 -18.14 10.92 7.94
CA LYS A 87 -17.93 11.86 6.84
C LYS A 87 -16.46 12.24 6.79
N ILE A 88 -15.85 12.17 5.61
CA ILE A 88 -14.45 12.53 5.42
C ILE A 88 -14.38 13.80 4.57
N ASP A 89 -13.91 14.88 5.21
CA ASP A 89 -13.48 16.10 4.52
C ASP A 89 -12.05 15.86 3.99
N ALA A 90 -11.97 15.50 2.71
CA ALA A 90 -10.74 15.15 2.04
C ALA A 90 -10.02 16.42 1.55
N LEU A 91 -8.99 16.82 2.28
CA LEU A 91 -8.18 17.98 1.94
C LEU A 91 -7.07 17.62 0.94
N SER A 92 -6.80 18.55 0.03
CA SER A 92 -5.71 18.41 -0.93
C SER A 92 -4.32 18.47 -0.27
N VAL A 93 -3.29 18.07 -1.01
CA VAL A 93 -1.89 18.22 -0.59
C VAL A 93 -1.58 19.67 -0.22
N ASN A 94 -0.86 19.87 0.87
CA ASN A 94 -0.46 21.18 1.40
C ASN A 94 -1.60 22.12 1.82
N ALA A 95 -2.84 21.63 1.97
CA ALA A 95 -3.98 22.48 2.36
C ALA A 95 -3.87 23.04 3.79
N VAL A 96 -3.26 22.30 4.71
CA VAL A 96 -3.06 22.71 6.12
C VAL A 96 -1.57 22.77 6.44
N THR A 97 -0.79 21.77 6.03
CA THR A 97 0.65 21.71 6.27
C THR A 97 1.35 20.97 5.11
N ASN A 98 2.67 21.14 4.97
CA ASN A 98 3.42 20.27 4.08
C ASN A 98 3.38 18.84 4.61
N ILE A 99 3.65 17.88 3.72
CA ILE A 99 3.47 16.45 4.04
C ILE A 99 4.38 15.97 5.17
N ASN A 100 5.58 16.53 5.33
CA ASN A 100 6.51 16.16 6.39
C ASN A 100 6.01 16.59 7.78
N GLY A 101 5.15 17.63 7.85
CA GLY A 101 4.49 18.08 9.08
C GLY A 101 3.13 17.41 9.35
N ALA A 102 2.65 16.56 8.45
CA ALA A 102 1.30 16.00 8.56
C ALA A 102 1.11 15.16 9.82
N ILE A 103 2.10 14.34 10.19
CA ILE A 103 2.01 13.50 11.38
C ILE A 103 1.91 14.33 12.68
N ASP A 104 2.59 15.48 12.74
CA ASP A 104 2.51 16.41 13.88
C ASP A 104 1.16 17.13 13.93
N ALA A 105 0.59 17.48 12.77
CA ALA A 105 -0.74 18.05 12.68
C ALA A 105 -1.83 17.06 13.12
N VAL A 106 -1.67 15.77 12.83
CA VAL A 106 -2.54 14.71 13.32
C VAL A 106 -2.36 14.51 14.82
N HIS A 107 -1.12 14.44 15.31
CA HIS A 107 -0.82 14.33 16.74
C HIS A 107 -1.48 15.44 17.56
N SER A 108 -1.37 16.69 17.12
CA SER A 108 -1.92 17.87 17.82
C SER A 108 -3.42 18.02 17.67
N GLY A 109 -4.07 17.30 16.74
CA GLY A 109 -5.49 17.46 16.41
C GLY A 109 -5.80 18.64 15.48
N THR A 110 -4.79 19.29 14.89
CA THR A 110 -4.97 20.28 13.82
C THR A 110 -5.59 19.64 12.57
N LEU A 111 -5.18 18.41 12.29
CA LEU A 111 -5.83 17.46 11.38
C LEU A 111 -6.41 16.30 12.19
N ASP A 112 -7.51 15.75 11.73
CA ASP A 112 -8.04 14.50 12.29
C ASP A 112 -7.33 13.29 11.73
N GLY A 113 -6.75 13.40 10.54
CA GLY A 113 -5.94 12.38 9.92
C GLY A 113 -5.12 12.90 8.75
N ALA A 114 -4.21 12.06 8.29
CA ALA A 114 -3.42 12.28 7.08
C ALA A 114 -3.28 10.98 6.29
N HIS A 115 -3.28 11.08 4.96
CA HIS A 115 -2.96 9.97 4.06
C HIS A 115 -1.59 10.23 3.44
N HIS A 116 -0.59 9.43 3.82
CA HIS A 116 0.82 9.62 3.52
C HIS A 116 1.61 8.30 3.63
N VAL A 117 2.92 8.39 3.78
CA VAL A 117 3.82 7.25 4.03
C VAL A 117 4.76 7.54 5.21
N PRO A 118 5.17 6.53 5.99
CA PRO A 118 6.07 6.72 7.13
C PRO A 118 7.42 7.33 6.77
N ALA A 119 7.90 7.16 5.54
CA ALA A 119 9.14 7.75 5.06
C ALA A 119 9.17 9.28 5.20
N TYR A 120 8.02 9.96 5.22
CA TYR A 120 7.95 11.42 5.34
C TYR A 120 8.20 11.94 6.76
N TYR A 121 8.09 11.11 7.77
CA TYR A 121 8.48 11.47 9.14
C TYR A 121 9.70 10.66 9.66
N TYR A 122 10.50 10.16 8.72
CA TYR A 122 11.78 9.48 8.96
C TYR A 122 12.69 10.22 9.95
N GLY A 123 12.72 11.55 9.90
CA GLY A 123 13.52 12.38 10.82
C GLY A 123 13.13 12.27 12.30
N LYS A 124 11.97 11.68 12.65
CA LYS A 124 11.59 11.45 14.05
C LYS A 124 12.25 10.20 14.62
N ASP A 125 12.32 9.16 13.84
CA ASP A 125 13.01 7.90 14.10
C ASP A 125 13.16 7.13 12.80
N HIS A 126 14.35 6.69 12.48
CA HIS A 126 14.64 5.99 11.24
C HIS A 126 13.89 4.64 11.14
N ALA A 127 13.52 4.02 12.27
CA ALA A 127 12.78 2.76 12.32
C ALA A 127 11.39 2.84 11.66
N VAL A 128 10.74 4.03 11.63
CA VAL A 128 9.44 4.19 10.96
C VAL A 128 9.54 3.87 9.46
N SER A 129 10.68 4.14 8.87
CA SER A 129 10.93 3.94 7.44
C SER A 129 11.10 2.47 7.04
N LEU A 130 11.28 1.55 8.01
CA LEU A 130 11.20 0.10 7.75
C LEU A 130 9.80 -0.37 7.31
N MET A 131 8.81 0.53 7.39
CA MET A 131 7.45 0.27 6.90
C MET A 131 7.34 0.38 5.37
N GLY A 132 8.41 0.72 4.64
CA GLY A 132 8.32 0.85 3.20
C GLY A 132 9.64 1.03 2.48
N THR A 133 10.60 1.77 3.03
CA THR A 133 11.88 2.01 2.37
C THR A 133 12.97 1.03 2.82
N GLY A 134 13.83 0.63 1.88
CA GLY A 134 14.78 -0.46 2.03
C GLY A 134 14.27 -1.74 1.36
N PRO A 135 15.11 -2.77 1.24
CA PRO A 135 14.79 -4.01 0.52
C PRO A 135 13.66 -4.87 1.10
N MET A 136 13.07 -4.51 2.24
CA MET A 136 11.95 -5.20 2.89
C MET A 136 12.14 -6.73 3.00
N MET A 137 13.36 -7.20 3.19
CA MET A 137 13.72 -8.62 3.16
C MET A 137 13.30 -9.35 1.88
N GLY A 138 13.05 -8.64 0.77
CA GLY A 138 12.52 -9.19 -0.47
C GLY A 138 11.02 -9.47 -0.48
N MET A 139 10.29 -9.10 0.55
CA MET A 139 8.84 -9.31 0.65
C MET A 139 8.08 -8.44 -0.36
N SER A 140 7.00 -8.99 -0.91
CA SER A 140 5.99 -8.19 -1.60
C SER A 140 5.14 -7.39 -0.59
N GLY A 141 4.38 -6.41 -1.08
CA GLY A 141 3.44 -5.65 -0.24
C GLY A 141 2.44 -6.53 0.49
N GLN A 142 1.94 -7.60 -0.14
CA GLN A 142 1.03 -8.55 0.49
C GLN A 142 1.71 -9.36 1.60
N MET A 143 2.94 -9.82 1.38
CA MET A 143 3.72 -10.52 2.41
C MET A 143 4.02 -9.60 3.59
N TRP A 144 4.26 -8.32 3.30
CA TRP A 144 4.51 -7.30 4.33
C TRP A 144 3.24 -6.99 5.14
N LEU A 145 2.08 -6.80 4.49
CA LEU A 145 0.80 -6.60 5.19
C LEU A 145 0.45 -7.82 6.05
N ALA A 146 0.73 -9.04 5.56
CA ALA A 146 0.55 -10.25 6.35
C ALA A 146 1.48 -10.27 7.58
N TRP A 147 2.75 -9.83 7.46
CA TRP A 147 3.62 -9.63 8.61
C TRP A 147 3.06 -8.57 9.56
N TYR A 148 2.62 -7.45 9.05
CA TYR A 148 2.12 -6.35 9.87
C TYR A 148 0.93 -6.78 10.71
N TYR A 149 -0.10 -7.37 10.09
CA TYR A 149 -1.35 -7.72 10.77
C TYR A 149 -1.31 -9.05 11.53
N TYR A 150 -0.48 -10.01 11.11
CA TYR A 150 -0.45 -11.38 11.69
C TYR A 150 0.92 -11.80 12.21
N GLY A 151 1.98 -11.12 11.80
CA GLY A 151 3.36 -11.42 12.20
C GLY A 151 3.90 -10.57 13.37
N GLY A 152 3.05 -9.73 13.97
CA GLY A 152 3.44 -8.89 15.11
C GLY A 152 3.93 -7.50 14.74
N GLY A 153 3.98 -7.15 13.45
CA GLY A 153 4.44 -5.85 12.97
C GLY A 153 3.64 -4.68 13.53
N GLN A 154 2.31 -4.81 13.62
CA GLN A 154 1.43 -3.78 14.16
C GLN A 154 1.83 -3.39 15.60
N ALA A 155 2.02 -4.36 16.48
CA ALA A 155 2.38 -4.09 17.87
C ALA A 155 3.74 -3.39 17.99
N LEU A 156 4.72 -3.76 17.16
CA LEU A 156 6.04 -3.11 17.12
C LEU A 156 5.94 -1.66 16.64
N PHE A 157 5.16 -1.41 15.60
CA PHE A 157 4.99 -0.07 15.06
C PHE A 157 4.20 0.83 16.03
N GLU A 158 3.11 0.33 16.62
CA GLU A 158 2.34 1.07 17.62
C GLU A 158 3.20 1.40 18.85
N LYS A 159 4.05 0.48 19.31
CA LYS A 159 5.02 0.75 20.37
C LYS A 159 5.97 1.90 20.00
N LEU A 160 6.54 1.86 18.78
CA LEU A 160 7.43 2.91 18.28
C LEU A 160 6.69 4.26 18.23
N VAL A 161 5.54 4.32 17.57
CA VAL A 161 4.82 5.58 17.32
C VAL A 161 4.20 6.13 18.62
N GLN A 162 3.50 5.31 19.39
CA GLN A 162 2.74 5.77 20.55
C GLN A 162 3.55 5.81 21.84
N GLN A 163 4.47 4.88 22.07
CA GLN A 163 5.20 4.80 23.34
C GLN A 163 6.55 5.50 23.29
N LYS A 164 7.35 5.36 22.22
CA LYS A 164 8.63 6.01 22.06
C LYS A 164 8.48 7.45 21.55
N LEU A 165 7.83 7.65 20.42
CA LEU A 165 7.64 8.97 19.81
C LEU A 165 6.54 9.79 20.48
N LYS A 166 5.72 9.18 21.36
CA LYS A 166 4.61 9.82 22.08
C LYS A 166 3.57 10.47 21.16
N LEU A 167 3.42 9.97 19.95
CA LEU A 167 2.43 10.48 19.00
C LEU A 167 1.03 9.95 19.35
N ASN A 168 0.05 10.84 19.41
CA ASN A 168 -1.37 10.52 19.61
C ASN A 168 -2.00 10.09 18.28
N VAL A 169 -1.55 8.97 17.73
CA VAL A 169 -1.89 8.49 16.38
C VAL A 169 -2.22 7.00 16.40
N VAL A 170 -3.22 6.63 15.61
CA VAL A 170 -3.52 5.27 15.15
C VAL A 170 -3.20 5.19 13.66
N SER A 171 -2.45 4.19 13.26
CA SER A 171 -2.06 3.98 11.86
C SER A 171 -2.84 2.82 11.25
N LEU A 172 -3.51 3.08 10.14
CA LEU A 172 -4.13 2.08 9.29
C LEU A 172 -3.26 1.93 8.05
N PHE A 173 -2.52 0.82 7.96
CA PHE A 173 -1.73 0.52 6.76
C PHE A 173 -2.59 -0.15 5.71
N HIS A 174 -2.42 0.30 4.47
CA HIS A 174 -3.20 -0.17 3.34
C HIS A 174 -2.48 0.12 2.00
N MET A 175 -3.07 -0.30 0.90
CA MET A 175 -2.65 0.04 -0.45
C MET A 175 -1.14 -0.13 -0.68
N PRO A 176 -0.61 -1.36 -0.68
CA PRO A 176 0.81 -1.56 -0.96
C PRO A 176 1.14 -1.07 -2.38
N MET A 177 2.20 -0.29 -2.49
CA MET A 177 2.77 0.06 -3.79
C MET A 177 3.32 -1.17 -4.48
N GLN A 178 3.30 -1.19 -5.79
CA GLN A 178 4.10 -2.13 -6.58
C GLN A 178 5.58 -1.76 -6.51
N ASN A 179 6.46 -2.68 -6.93
CA ASN A 179 7.90 -2.43 -6.92
C ASN A 179 8.23 -1.12 -7.65
N GLN A 180 8.90 -0.22 -6.95
CA GLN A 180 9.28 1.07 -7.48
C GLN A 180 10.43 0.95 -8.47
N PRO A 181 10.40 1.66 -9.60
CA PRO A 181 11.54 1.77 -10.51
C PRO A 181 12.78 2.34 -9.81
N LEU A 182 13.97 2.03 -10.36
CA LEU A 182 15.21 2.67 -9.93
C LEU A 182 15.11 4.20 -10.03
N GLY A 183 14.43 4.67 -11.06
CA GLY A 183 14.10 6.08 -11.23
C GLY A 183 14.23 6.57 -12.68
N TRP A 184 14.15 7.90 -12.79
CA TRP A 184 14.19 8.67 -14.03
C TRP A 184 15.55 9.35 -14.19
N PHE A 185 16.17 9.13 -15.33
CA PHE A 185 17.54 9.55 -15.62
C PHE A 185 17.63 10.30 -16.93
N ARG A 186 18.70 11.08 -17.09
CA ARG A 186 19.07 11.71 -18.37
C ARG A 186 19.66 10.68 -19.33
N ASN A 187 20.53 9.81 -18.81
CA ASN A 187 21.19 8.71 -19.54
C ASN A 187 20.94 7.39 -18.81
N GLU A 188 21.17 6.25 -19.49
CA GLU A 188 21.12 4.95 -18.86
C GLU A 188 22.18 4.81 -17.77
N ILE A 189 21.78 4.15 -16.68
CA ILE A 189 22.71 3.68 -15.65
C ILE A 189 23.26 2.33 -16.09
N THR A 190 24.56 2.25 -16.28
CA THR A 190 25.27 1.07 -16.75
C THR A 190 25.98 0.32 -15.62
N GLY A 191 26.22 0.98 -14.51
CA GLY A 191 26.85 0.43 -13.33
C GLY A 191 26.72 1.30 -12.08
N PRO A 192 27.13 0.81 -10.91
CA PRO A 192 27.00 1.55 -9.66
C PRO A 192 27.86 2.83 -9.63
N GLY A 193 28.95 2.89 -10.39
CA GLY A 193 29.81 4.07 -10.50
C GLY A 193 29.11 5.31 -11.05
N ASP A 194 28.04 5.12 -11.82
CA ASP A 194 27.27 6.23 -12.40
C ASP A 194 26.52 7.07 -11.34
N PHE A 195 26.40 6.55 -10.12
CA PHE A 195 25.81 7.31 -8.99
C PHE A 195 26.79 8.25 -8.33
N THR A 196 28.10 8.11 -8.56
CA THR A 196 29.13 8.91 -7.88
C THR A 196 28.94 10.40 -8.18
N GLY A 197 28.64 11.20 -7.13
CA GLY A 197 28.40 12.63 -7.22
C GLY A 197 27.06 13.04 -7.83
N MET A 198 26.23 12.08 -8.29
CA MET A 198 24.90 12.35 -8.83
C MET A 198 24.00 12.95 -7.75
N LYS A 199 23.40 14.09 -8.02
CA LYS A 199 22.37 14.69 -7.15
C LYS A 199 21.08 13.90 -7.35
N PHE A 200 20.86 12.91 -6.47
CA PHE A 200 19.77 11.96 -6.59
C PHE A 200 18.69 12.22 -5.54
N ARG A 201 17.43 12.35 -5.98
CA ARG A 201 16.28 12.48 -5.06
C ARG A 201 15.78 11.11 -4.63
N THR A 202 15.70 10.92 -3.32
CA THR A 202 15.01 9.78 -2.69
C THR A 202 14.56 10.14 -1.27
N VAL A 203 13.91 9.21 -0.56
CA VAL A 203 13.35 9.44 0.77
C VAL A 203 13.67 8.29 1.73
N GLY A 204 13.48 8.52 3.03
CA GLY A 204 13.58 7.51 4.06
C GLY A 204 14.95 6.81 4.10
N LEU A 205 14.97 5.52 4.44
CA LEU A 205 16.19 4.69 4.50
C LEU A 205 16.88 4.52 3.13
N ALA A 206 16.19 4.75 2.02
CA ALA A 206 16.80 4.72 0.69
C ALA A 206 17.87 5.82 0.52
N THR A 207 17.79 6.89 1.30
CA THR A 207 18.87 7.91 1.35
C THR A 207 20.24 7.31 1.70
N GLY A 208 20.26 6.39 2.66
CA GLY A 208 21.46 5.66 3.03
C GLY A 208 21.95 4.70 1.95
N ILE A 209 21.04 4.06 1.21
CA ILE A 209 21.38 3.15 0.11
C ILE A 209 22.07 3.93 -1.02
N TYR A 210 21.43 4.98 -1.53
CA TYR A 210 22.01 5.77 -2.63
C TYR A 210 23.23 6.57 -2.20
N GLY A 211 23.27 7.08 -0.96
CA GLY A 211 24.47 7.66 -0.38
C GLY A 211 25.64 6.69 -0.30
N GLY A 212 25.37 5.44 0.11
CA GLY A 212 26.35 4.35 0.11
C GLY A 212 26.86 3.94 -1.26
N MET A 213 26.10 4.25 -2.33
CA MET A 213 26.52 4.09 -3.71
C MET A 213 27.28 5.32 -4.28
N GLY A 214 27.47 6.36 -3.45
CA GLY A 214 28.23 7.56 -3.83
C GLY A 214 27.36 8.73 -4.35
N ALA A 215 26.03 8.64 -4.29
CA ALA A 215 25.16 9.73 -4.69
C ALA A 215 25.15 10.87 -3.68
N SER A 216 25.00 12.11 -4.15
CA SER A 216 24.65 13.27 -3.34
C SER A 216 23.13 13.30 -3.17
N VAL A 217 22.63 12.75 -2.06
CA VAL A 217 21.20 12.55 -1.85
C VAL A 217 20.50 13.84 -1.43
N ILE A 218 19.36 14.12 -2.05
CA ILE A 218 18.48 15.25 -1.76
C ILE A 218 17.07 14.73 -1.54
N SER A 219 16.46 15.07 -0.40
CA SER A 219 15.07 14.69 -0.11
C SER A 219 14.15 15.89 -0.34
N VAL A 220 13.20 15.73 -1.26
CA VAL A 220 12.14 16.71 -1.53
C VAL A 220 10.81 15.98 -1.70
N ALA A 221 9.71 16.69 -1.41
CA ALA A 221 8.36 16.16 -1.59
C ALA A 221 8.09 15.79 -3.06
N GLY A 222 7.21 14.79 -3.30
CA GLY A 222 6.90 14.30 -4.65
C GLY A 222 6.48 15.40 -5.63
N ALA A 223 5.65 16.34 -5.19
CA ALA A 223 5.18 17.47 -6.02
C ALA A 223 6.31 18.39 -6.52
N GLU A 224 7.49 18.33 -5.92
CA GLU A 224 8.62 19.20 -6.28
C GLU A 224 9.63 18.50 -7.21
N VAL A 225 9.51 17.19 -7.42
CA VAL A 225 10.51 16.38 -8.14
C VAL A 225 10.71 16.86 -9.57
N ALA A 226 9.63 16.98 -10.36
CA ALA A 226 9.72 17.36 -11.77
C ALA A 226 10.37 18.75 -11.95
N SER A 227 9.95 19.72 -11.14
CA SER A 227 10.51 21.08 -11.21
C SER A 227 11.98 21.13 -10.79
N ASN A 228 12.41 20.32 -9.82
CA ASN A 228 13.82 20.23 -9.40
C ASN A 228 14.68 19.52 -10.46
N LEU A 229 14.12 18.52 -11.15
CA LEU A 229 14.77 17.87 -12.29
C LEU A 229 14.95 18.86 -13.47
N ASP A 230 13.91 19.63 -13.78
CA ASP A 230 13.92 20.60 -14.89
C ASP A 230 14.98 21.71 -14.66
N ARG A 231 15.02 22.27 -13.44
CA ARG A 231 15.97 23.30 -13.05
C ARG A 231 17.39 22.80 -12.81
N GLY A 232 17.63 21.48 -12.83
CA GLY A 232 18.95 20.88 -12.54
C GLY A 232 19.39 20.97 -11.07
N VAL A 233 18.46 21.20 -10.15
CA VAL A 233 18.71 21.09 -8.71
C VAL A 233 19.05 19.65 -8.33
N ILE A 234 18.36 18.69 -8.97
CA ILE A 234 18.64 17.27 -8.95
C ILE A 234 18.90 16.74 -10.37
N ASP A 235 19.77 15.76 -10.49
CA ASP A 235 20.13 15.15 -11.77
C ASP A 235 19.16 14.02 -12.15
N ALA A 236 18.76 13.23 -11.16
CA ALA A 236 17.85 12.10 -11.29
C ALA A 236 17.00 11.93 -10.04
N ALA A 237 15.91 11.17 -10.16
CA ALA A 237 14.99 10.91 -9.08
C ALA A 237 14.29 9.56 -9.26
N GLU A 238 14.02 8.88 -8.16
CA GLU A 238 12.90 7.95 -8.07
C GLU A 238 11.64 8.71 -7.63
N PHE A 239 10.47 8.12 -7.86
CA PHE A 239 9.28 8.65 -7.20
C PHE A 239 8.29 7.54 -6.85
N ASN A 240 7.67 6.85 -7.85
CA ASN A 240 6.66 5.86 -7.53
C ASN A 240 6.47 4.80 -8.64
N ASN A 241 5.57 5.05 -9.58
CA ASN A 241 5.15 4.12 -10.63
C ASN A 241 4.83 4.87 -11.93
N THR A 242 4.57 4.13 -13.01
CA THR A 242 4.34 4.74 -14.34
C THR A 242 3.15 5.70 -14.38
N THR A 243 2.10 5.47 -13.58
CA THR A 243 0.93 6.35 -13.52
C THR A 243 1.22 7.63 -12.75
N SER A 244 1.72 7.52 -11.50
CA SER A 244 2.10 8.69 -10.69
C SER A 244 3.19 9.50 -11.36
N ASP A 245 4.25 8.86 -11.83
CA ASP A 245 5.39 9.53 -12.45
C ASP A 245 4.95 10.32 -13.69
N THR A 246 3.99 9.80 -14.48
CA THR A 246 3.38 10.50 -15.59
C THR A 246 2.53 11.67 -15.12
N ALA A 247 1.74 11.51 -14.06
CA ALA A 247 0.90 12.56 -13.51
C ALA A 247 1.73 13.75 -12.99
N TYR A 248 2.93 13.49 -12.46
CA TYR A 248 3.85 14.54 -12.01
C TYR A 248 4.77 15.09 -13.12
N GLY A 249 4.68 14.59 -14.37
CA GLY A 249 5.43 15.10 -15.51
C GLY A 249 6.89 14.63 -15.57
N LEU A 250 7.29 13.57 -14.85
CA LEU A 250 8.67 13.07 -14.91
C LEU A 250 9.10 12.65 -16.32
N PRO A 251 8.24 12.01 -17.16
CA PRO A 251 8.57 11.66 -18.54
C PRO A 251 8.84 12.87 -19.45
N ASP A 252 8.39 14.05 -19.05
CA ASP A 252 8.60 15.26 -19.86
C ASP A 252 10.00 15.83 -19.65
N VAL A 253 10.56 15.68 -18.43
CA VAL A 253 11.87 16.21 -18.03
C VAL A 253 13.01 15.17 -18.08
N ARG A 254 12.69 13.87 -18.09
CA ARG A 254 13.68 12.76 -18.23
C ARG A 254 13.13 11.73 -19.20
N LYS A 255 14.02 11.16 -20.02
CA LYS A 255 13.63 10.24 -21.10
C LYS A 255 14.05 8.80 -20.89
N VAL A 256 14.76 8.52 -19.83
CA VAL A 256 15.19 7.16 -19.45
C VAL A 256 14.55 6.76 -18.13
N LEU A 257 13.72 5.74 -18.15
CA LEU A 257 13.18 5.06 -16.97
C LEU A 257 13.96 3.76 -16.74
N MET A 258 14.70 3.69 -15.63
CA MET A 258 15.34 2.46 -15.20
C MET A 258 14.41 1.69 -14.27
N THR A 259 14.00 0.48 -14.67
CA THR A 259 13.10 -0.39 -13.89
C THR A 259 13.88 -1.34 -12.98
N ARG A 260 13.19 -1.90 -11.98
CA ARG A 260 13.71 -2.80 -10.94
C ARG A 260 14.68 -2.11 -9.99
N SER A 261 14.38 -2.20 -8.73
CA SER A 261 15.24 -1.67 -7.67
C SER A 261 14.90 -2.36 -6.35
N TYR A 262 15.91 -2.47 -5.48
CA TYR A 262 15.71 -2.97 -4.11
C TYR A 262 15.52 -1.85 -3.09
N HIS A 263 15.59 -0.57 -3.48
CA HIS A 263 15.48 0.52 -2.51
C HIS A 263 14.08 0.63 -1.91
N GLN A 264 13.05 0.21 -2.66
CA GLN A 264 11.64 0.33 -2.26
C GLN A 264 10.78 -0.66 -3.05
N PRO A 265 10.85 -1.98 -2.74
CA PRO A 265 10.09 -3.00 -3.46
C PRO A 265 8.58 -2.87 -3.27
N SER A 266 8.15 -2.30 -2.14
CA SER A 266 6.75 -1.95 -1.90
C SER A 266 6.67 -1.01 -0.70
N GLU A 267 6.29 0.23 -0.88
CA GLU A 267 5.93 1.09 0.24
C GLU A 267 4.47 0.88 0.61
N ILE A 268 4.18 0.88 1.90
CA ILE A 268 2.82 0.72 2.38
C ILE A 268 2.28 2.09 2.75
N LEU A 269 1.14 2.47 2.16
CA LEU A 269 0.50 3.74 2.46
C LEU A 269 -0.14 3.70 3.85
N GLU A 270 -0.14 4.84 4.49
CA GLU A 270 -0.65 5.01 5.86
C GLU A 270 -1.77 6.04 5.89
N ILE A 271 -2.88 5.64 6.52
CA ILE A 271 -3.87 6.59 7.03
C ILE A 271 -3.58 6.75 8.52
N SER A 272 -2.91 7.84 8.88
CA SER A 272 -2.71 8.24 10.27
C SER A 272 -3.93 8.96 10.78
N LEU A 273 -4.50 8.52 11.90
CA LEU A 273 -5.70 9.09 12.52
C LEU A 273 -5.37 9.59 13.92
N ASN A 274 -5.93 10.74 14.33
CA ASN A 274 -5.82 11.18 15.71
C ASN A 274 -6.45 10.16 16.65
N LYS A 275 -5.61 9.57 17.53
CA LYS A 275 -5.99 8.45 18.38
C LYS A 275 -7.12 8.79 19.34
N ALA A 276 -7.09 9.95 19.98
CA ALA A 276 -8.12 10.35 20.92
C ALA A 276 -9.48 10.46 20.23
N LYS A 277 -9.53 11.02 19.02
CA LYS A 277 -10.76 11.10 18.23
C LYS A 277 -11.20 9.72 17.74
N PHE A 278 -10.27 8.88 17.28
CA PHE A 278 -10.57 7.50 16.85
C PHE A 278 -11.16 6.68 17.98
N ASP A 279 -10.55 6.72 19.18
CA ASP A 279 -11.02 5.97 20.35
C ASP A 279 -12.37 6.44 20.86
N SER A 280 -12.77 7.69 20.61
CA SER A 280 -14.08 8.24 20.98
C SER A 280 -15.23 7.70 20.13
N MET A 281 -14.94 7.09 18.98
CA MET A 281 -15.99 6.52 18.13
C MET A 281 -16.53 5.19 18.67
N PRO A 282 -17.80 4.86 18.38
CA PRO A 282 -18.36 3.52 18.58
C PRO A 282 -17.52 2.43 17.93
N ALA A 283 -17.54 1.24 18.52
CA ALA A 283 -16.69 0.13 18.07
C ALA A 283 -16.98 -0.32 16.63
N ASP A 284 -18.24 -0.26 16.19
CA ASP A 284 -18.64 -0.58 14.83
C ASP A 284 -18.05 0.42 13.82
N LEU A 285 -18.01 1.71 14.13
CA LEU A 285 -17.42 2.72 13.25
C LEU A 285 -15.88 2.61 13.19
N ARG A 286 -15.22 2.29 14.33
CA ARG A 286 -13.80 1.99 14.31
C ARG A 286 -13.48 0.77 13.46
N ALA A 287 -14.31 -0.27 13.53
CA ALA A 287 -14.18 -1.46 12.70
C ALA A 287 -14.35 -1.13 11.20
N ILE A 288 -15.33 -0.29 10.85
CA ILE A 288 -15.51 0.18 9.47
C ILE A 288 -14.24 0.89 8.96
N MET A 289 -13.69 1.84 9.72
CA MET A 289 -12.45 2.53 9.31
C MET A 289 -11.30 1.56 9.05
N LYS A 290 -11.14 0.56 9.94
CA LYS A 290 -10.10 -0.47 9.82
C LYS A 290 -10.30 -1.39 8.61
N TYR A 291 -11.50 -1.97 8.48
CA TYR A 291 -11.72 -2.98 7.44
C TYR A 291 -11.91 -2.38 6.05
N SER A 292 -12.35 -1.12 5.96
CA SER A 292 -12.32 -0.38 4.70
C SER A 292 -10.90 -0.15 4.17
N ALA A 293 -9.91 0.06 5.06
CA ALA A 293 -8.50 0.13 4.65
C ALA A 293 -7.99 -1.20 4.08
N TRP A 294 -8.45 -2.34 4.64
CA TRP A 294 -8.13 -3.66 4.07
C TRP A 294 -8.81 -3.88 2.72
N ALA A 295 -10.09 -3.49 2.59
CA ALA A 295 -10.80 -3.58 1.32
C ALA A 295 -10.13 -2.73 0.24
N GLU A 296 -9.71 -1.51 0.59
CA GLU A 296 -9.01 -0.63 -0.34
C GLU A 296 -7.60 -1.14 -0.68
N SER A 297 -6.94 -1.92 0.19
CA SER A 297 -5.67 -2.56 -0.15
C SER A 297 -5.80 -3.46 -1.38
N ALA A 298 -6.89 -4.23 -1.49
CA ALA A 298 -7.16 -5.08 -2.64
C ALA A 298 -7.56 -4.25 -3.87
N ASN A 299 -8.51 -3.32 -3.71
CA ASN A 299 -8.98 -2.44 -4.78
C ASN A 299 -7.83 -1.62 -5.37
N GLY A 300 -7.02 -1.01 -4.52
CA GLY A 300 -5.88 -0.19 -4.91
C GLY A 300 -4.80 -0.98 -5.64
N GLU A 301 -4.51 -2.23 -5.22
CA GLU A 301 -3.56 -3.09 -5.93
C GLU A 301 -4.04 -3.43 -7.35
N TRP A 302 -5.33 -3.77 -7.51
CA TRP A 302 -5.92 -4.04 -8.82
C TRP A 302 -5.93 -2.79 -9.71
N LYS A 303 -6.29 -1.64 -9.16
CA LYS A 303 -6.26 -0.34 -9.85
C LYS A 303 -4.85 0.01 -10.31
N GLN A 304 -3.84 -0.18 -9.47
CA GLN A 304 -2.44 0.03 -9.82
C GLN A 304 -2.00 -0.88 -10.97
N MET A 305 -2.32 -2.17 -10.92
CA MET A 305 -1.98 -3.10 -12.01
C MET A 305 -2.59 -2.65 -13.34
N PHE A 306 -3.87 -2.28 -13.33
CA PHE A 306 -4.57 -1.81 -14.51
C PHE A 306 -3.97 -0.52 -15.07
N LYS A 307 -3.88 0.54 -14.26
CA LYS A 307 -3.40 1.85 -14.70
C LYS A 307 -1.92 1.85 -15.05
N ASN A 308 -1.08 1.23 -14.22
CA ASN A 308 0.37 1.21 -14.46
C ASN A 308 0.72 0.46 -15.74
N SER A 309 0.00 -0.63 -16.08
CA SER A 309 0.24 -1.37 -17.32
C SER A 309 -0.16 -0.57 -18.56
N ASP A 310 -1.26 0.18 -18.48
CA ASP A 310 -1.71 1.07 -19.56
C ASP A 310 -0.75 2.26 -19.76
N ASP A 311 -0.36 2.93 -18.70
CA ASP A 311 0.56 4.05 -18.77
C ASP A 311 2.00 3.60 -19.15
N TYR A 312 2.41 2.41 -18.77
CA TYR A 312 3.65 1.81 -19.27
C TYR A 312 3.65 1.69 -20.81
N ALA A 313 2.54 1.22 -21.41
CA ALA A 313 2.40 1.15 -22.85
C ALA A 313 2.41 2.54 -23.51
N LYS A 314 1.75 3.54 -22.89
CA LYS A 314 1.77 4.93 -23.36
C LYS A 314 3.17 5.55 -23.29
N LEU A 315 3.96 5.27 -22.25
CA LEU A 315 5.34 5.74 -22.13
C LEU A 315 6.22 5.18 -23.26
N LEU A 316 6.09 3.90 -23.59
CA LEU A 316 6.77 3.30 -24.74
C LEU A 316 6.37 3.99 -26.05
N ALA A 317 5.07 4.24 -26.27
CA ALA A 317 4.56 4.91 -27.45
C ALA A 317 5.05 6.37 -27.56
N LYS A 318 5.31 7.06 -26.43
CA LYS A 318 5.93 8.39 -26.36
C LYS A 318 7.45 8.39 -26.59
N GLY A 319 8.07 7.24 -26.83
CA GLY A 319 9.50 7.10 -27.04
C GLY A 319 10.34 7.18 -25.75
N ILE A 320 9.75 6.96 -24.59
CA ILE A 320 10.51 6.82 -23.35
C ILE A 320 11.34 5.53 -23.41
N LYS A 321 12.63 5.64 -23.14
CA LYS A 321 13.54 4.52 -23.08
C LYS A 321 13.38 3.83 -21.73
N ILE A 322 12.75 2.64 -21.73
CA ILE A 322 12.54 1.84 -20.53
C ILE A 322 13.56 0.71 -20.48
N VAL A 323 14.43 0.71 -19.48
CA VAL A 323 15.59 -0.18 -19.37
C VAL A 323 15.58 -0.93 -18.04
N LYS A 324 15.89 -2.20 -18.07
CA LYS A 324 16.10 -2.99 -16.85
C LYS A 324 17.41 -2.58 -16.18
N THR A 325 17.36 -2.31 -14.90
CA THR A 325 18.53 -2.00 -14.08
C THR A 325 19.54 -3.15 -14.13
N PRO A 326 20.84 -2.86 -14.38
CA PRO A 326 21.90 -3.87 -14.35
C PRO A 326 22.01 -4.57 -13.00
N GLN A 327 22.32 -5.87 -13.01
CA GLN A 327 22.47 -6.65 -11.78
C GLN A 327 23.54 -6.07 -10.86
N SER A 328 24.63 -5.51 -11.40
CA SER A 328 25.68 -4.88 -10.63
C SER A 328 25.20 -3.69 -9.78
N VAL A 329 24.20 -2.95 -10.26
CA VAL A 329 23.56 -1.86 -9.52
C VAL A 329 22.67 -2.43 -8.40
N LEU A 330 21.88 -3.46 -8.69
CA LEU A 330 21.06 -4.13 -7.69
C LEU A 330 21.92 -4.72 -6.55
N ASP A 331 23.03 -5.36 -6.90
CA ASP A 331 23.98 -5.89 -5.91
C ASP A 331 24.64 -4.78 -5.08
N ALA A 332 24.89 -3.61 -5.69
CA ALA A 332 25.43 -2.46 -4.97
C ALA A 332 24.41 -1.88 -3.98
N GLN A 333 23.12 -1.86 -4.34
CA GLN A 333 22.05 -1.47 -3.40
C GLN A 333 22.01 -2.36 -2.16
N LEU A 334 22.15 -3.69 -2.34
CA LEU A 334 22.16 -4.63 -1.21
C LEU A 334 23.38 -4.45 -0.32
N ARG A 335 24.57 -4.26 -0.91
CA ARG A 335 25.77 -3.96 -0.11
C ARG A 335 25.66 -2.64 0.65
N ALA A 336 25.10 -1.61 0.03
CA ALA A 336 24.83 -0.34 0.71
C ALA A 336 23.81 -0.52 1.84
N TRP A 337 22.80 -1.37 1.64
CA TRP A 337 21.82 -1.71 2.66
C TRP A 337 22.43 -2.41 3.87
N ASP A 338 23.38 -3.31 3.69
CA ASP A 338 24.13 -3.93 4.80
C ASP A 338 24.81 -2.84 5.67
N THR A 339 25.35 -1.81 5.03
CA THR A 339 25.94 -0.65 5.75
C THR A 339 24.89 0.16 6.49
N VAL A 340 23.72 0.39 5.88
CA VAL A 340 22.59 1.07 6.56
C VAL A 340 22.17 0.29 7.80
N ILE A 341 21.94 -1.03 7.67
CA ILE A 341 21.60 -1.90 8.81
C ILE A 341 22.66 -1.78 9.91
N ALA A 342 23.95 -1.87 9.56
CA ALA A 342 25.03 -1.82 10.54
C ALA A 342 25.07 -0.47 11.29
N ASN A 343 24.78 0.63 10.61
CA ASN A 343 24.77 1.95 11.22
C ASN A 343 23.54 2.17 12.10
N GLU A 344 22.35 1.89 11.58
CA GLU A 344 21.07 2.08 12.29
C GLU A 344 20.95 1.18 13.53
N SER A 345 21.54 -0.02 13.47
CA SER A 345 21.50 -0.98 14.57
C SER A 345 22.36 -0.60 15.78
N LYS A 346 23.26 0.37 15.65
CA LYS A 346 24.17 0.76 16.76
C LYS A 346 23.41 1.38 17.92
N ASP A 347 22.49 2.29 17.62
CA ASP A 347 21.87 3.16 18.62
C ASP A 347 20.32 3.15 18.58
N ASN A 348 19.70 2.32 17.70
CA ASN A 348 18.26 2.25 17.57
C ASN A 348 17.71 0.83 17.82
N PRO A 349 17.39 0.49 19.08
CA PRO A 349 16.87 -0.83 19.44
C PRO A 349 15.51 -1.12 18.81
N ASP A 350 14.66 -0.11 18.52
CA ASP A 350 13.38 -0.33 17.84
C ASP A 350 13.58 -0.65 16.36
N PHE A 351 14.57 -0.05 15.70
CA PHE A 351 15.01 -0.44 14.36
C PHE A 351 15.41 -1.92 14.33
N VAL A 352 16.25 -2.34 15.28
CA VAL A 352 16.71 -3.74 15.40
C VAL A 352 15.53 -4.69 15.64
N ALA A 353 14.60 -4.31 16.53
CA ALA A 353 13.45 -5.15 16.86
C ALA A 353 12.54 -5.36 15.66
N ILE A 354 12.21 -4.28 14.91
CA ILE A 354 11.38 -4.35 13.70
C ILE A 354 12.09 -5.16 12.61
N LEU A 355 13.36 -4.86 12.34
CA LEU A 355 14.15 -5.54 11.32
C LEU A 355 14.25 -7.06 11.58
N ASN A 356 14.52 -7.46 12.84
CA ASN A 356 14.59 -8.87 13.22
C ASN A 356 13.24 -9.57 13.10
N SER A 357 12.14 -8.89 13.42
CA SER A 357 10.79 -9.41 13.24
C SER A 357 10.47 -9.62 11.75
N GLN A 358 10.80 -8.66 10.89
CA GLN A 358 10.65 -8.80 9.44
C GLN A 358 11.51 -9.95 8.90
N LYS A 359 12.75 -10.07 9.36
CA LYS A 359 13.66 -11.16 8.98
C LYS A 359 13.10 -12.55 9.35
N ALA A 360 12.64 -12.69 10.58
CA ALA A 360 12.04 -13.95 11.05
C ALA A 360 10.79 -14.32 10.26
N TRP A 361 9.97 -13.33 9.91
CA TRP A 361 8.81 -13.55 9.06
C TRP A 361 9.20 -13.94 7.63
N ALA A 362 10.16 -13.25 7.03
CA ALA A 362 10.67 -13.57 5.69
C ALA A 362 11.22 -15.01 5.64
N GLN A 363 12.01 -15.42 6.65
CA GLN A 363 12.52 -16.78 6.77
C GLN A 363 11.42 -17.85 6.88
N ARG A 364 10.24 -17.48 7.40
CA ARG A 364 9.07 -18.36 7.51
C ARG A 364 8.28 -18.39 6.21
N ILE A 365 8.02 -17.23 5.57
CA ILE A 365 7.08 -17.12 4.46
C ILE A 365 7.68 -17.55 3.12
N PHE A 366 8.97 -17.29 2.88
CA PHE A 366 9.59 -17.60 1.59
C PHE A 366 9.64 -19.10 1.27
N PRO A 367 10.06 -20.01 2.17
CA PRO A 367 10.05 -21.44 1.86
C PRO A 367 8.66 -21.96 1.51
N TRP A 368 7.63 -21.48 2.19
CA TRP A 368 6.25 -21.82 1.86
C TRP A 368 5.83 -21.24 0.51
N SER A 369 6.11 -19.96 0.28
CA SER A 369 5.75 -19.29 -0.98
C SER A 369 6.41 -19.93 -2.19
N ASP A 370 7.70 -20.29 -2.07
CA ASP A 370 8.46 -20.99 -3.12
C ASP A 370 7.88 -22.40 -3.39
N ALA A 371 7.47 -23.10 -2.34
CA ALA A 371 6.91 -24.45 -2.47
C ALA A 371 5.52 -24.48 -3.14
N VAL A 372 4.71 -23.44 -2.97
CA VAL A 372 3.29 -23.45 -3.44
C VAL A 372 3.07 -22.61 -4.68
N ASN A 373 3.92 -21.64 -4.98
CA ASN A 373 3.76 -20.78 -6.14
C ASN A 373 4.46 -21.37 -7.35
N ILE A 374 3.75 -21.38 -8.48
CA ILE A 374 4.39 -21.63 -9.76
C ILE A 374 5.22 -20.40 -10.11
N PRO A 375 6.52 -20.54 -10.37
CA PRO A 375 7.33 -19.42 -10.86
C PRO A 375 6.62 -18.76 -12.04
N THR A 376 6.54 -17.44 -12.05
CA THR A 376 5.95 -16.71 -13.17
C THR A 376 6.72 -17.12 -14.42
N PRO A 377 6.07 -17.74 -15.43
CA PRO A 377 6.76 -18.18 -16.62
C PRO A 377 7.50 -17.02 -17.26
N ASP A 378 8.66 -17.28 -17.83
CA ASP A 378 9.37 -16.31 -18.65
C ASP A 378 8.38 -15.76 -19.71
N PRO A 379 8.29 -14.42 -19.89
CA PRO A 379 7.48 -13.82 -20.95
C PRO A 379 7.65 -14.43 -22.34
N VAL A 380 8.80 -15.05 -22.60
CA VAL A 380 9.05 -15.84 -23.83
C VAL A 380 8.14 -17.07 -23.93
N SER A 381 7.85 -17.73 -22.80
CA SER A 381 6.93 -18.87 -22.72
C SER A 381 5.48 -18.45 -22.98
N TYR A 382 5.09 -17.24 -22.59
CA TYR A 382 3.77 -16.67 -22.86
C TYR A 382 3.58 -16.25 -24.32
N LYS A 383 4.63 -15.85 -25.02
CA LYS A 383 4.54 -15.50 -26.45
C LYS A 383 3.97 -16.61 -27.30
N ALA A 384 4.13 -17.87 -26.89
CA ALA A 384 3.51 -19.01 -27.56
C ALA A 384 2.00 -19.13 -27.30
N MET A 385 1.48 -18.52 -26.22
CA MET A 385 0.05 -18.54 -25.87
C MET A 385 -0.76 -17.42 -26.54
N PHE A 386 -0.08 -16.38 -27.04
CA PHE A 386 -0.68 -15.21 -27.65
C PHE A 386 -0.36 -15.06 -29.14
N LYS A 387 0.14 -16.13 -29.79
CA LYS A 387 0.31 -16.21 -31.24
C LYS A 387 -0.93 -16.70 -31.95
#